data_74f6ac8d2b6bcfd5d8da69c050b6228f
#
_entry.id   74f6ac8d2b6bcfd5d8da69c050b6228f
#
_cell.length_a   1.000
_cell.length_b   1.000
_cell.length_c   1.000
_cell.angle_alpha   90.00
_cell.angle_beta   90.00
_cell.angle_gamma   90.00
#
_symmetry.space_group_name_H-M   'P 1'
#
loop_
_entity.id
_entity.type
_entity.pdbx_description
1 polymer ?
#
loop_
_entity_poly.entity_id
_entity_poly.type
_entity_poly.pdbx_seq_one_letter_code
_entity_poly.pdbx_strand_id
1 'polypeptide(L)'
;MATKLSGGCACGSIRYQLLTRPMFVNCCHCRWCQRETGSAFALNAIIEAERVQLLQGALEVVDTPSNSGRGQKIVRCATCHVAVWSHYSGAGGAVAFVRVGTLDEPDRVPPDIHIFTLSKQPWVQLPPGTPAVEEYYDMKEHWPAESLARRAALIASLASR
;
A
#
# COMPACT_ATOMS: atom_id res chain seq x y z
N MET A 1 -19.30 11.79 8.00
CA MET A 1 -18.10 11.51 8.82
C MET A 1 -17.14 10.66 8.01
N ALA A 2 -15.89 11.10 7.85
CA ALA A 2 -14.88 10.27 7.20
C ALA A 2 -14.68 9.01 8.04
N THR A 3 -14.97 7.86 7.48
CA THR A 3 -14.88 6.59 8.20
C THR A 3 -13.40 6.24 8.36
N LYS A 4 -12.88 6.43 9.56
CA LYS A 4 -11.51 6.02 9.91
C LYS A 4 -11.38 4.51 9.75
N LEU A 5 -10.27 4.07 9.18
CA LEU A 5 -9.91 2.67 9.06
C LEU A 5 -8.80 2.38 10.07
N SER A 6 -9.03 1.45 10.97
CA SER A 6 -8.04 1.00 11.96
C SER A 6 -7.37 -0.29 11.50
N GLY A 7 -6.18 -0.55 12.01
CA GLY A 7 -5.45 -1.76 11.73
C GLY A 7 -4.34 -2.03 12.75
N GLY A 8 -3.62 -3.12 12.56
CA GLY A 8 -2.53 -3.51 13.42
C GLY A 8 -1.81 -4.77 12.96
N CYS A 9 -0.87 -5.23 13.78
CA CYS A 9 -0.11 -6.45 13.53
C CYS A 9 -0.80 -7.68 14.14
N ALA A 10 -0.33 -8.87 13.81
CA ALA A 10 -0.89 -10.14 14.27
C ALA A 10 -0.81 -10.33 15.79
N CYS A 11 0.24 -9.82 16.46
CA CYS A 11 0.39 -9.96 17.92
C CYS A 11 -0.33 -8.88 18.72
N GLY A 12 -0.95 -7.88 18.06
CA GLY A 12 -1.68 -6.79 18.70
C GLY A 12 -0.79 -5.67 19.28
N SER A 13 0.54 -5.78 19.24
CA SER A 13 1.45 -4.75 19.75
C SER A 13 1.36 -3.45 18.97
N ILE A 14 1.16 -3.54 17.65
CA ILE A 14 0.97 -2.38 16.78
C ILE A 14 -0.51 -2.11 16.58
N ARG A 15 -0.89 -0.85 16.81
CA ARG A 15 -2.20 -0.32 16.40
C ARG A 15 -1.98 0.98 15.66
N TYR A 16 -2.67 1.16 14.54
CA TYR A 16 -2.63 2.38 13.72
C TYR A 16 -4.02 2.71 13.17
N GLN A 17 -4.20 3.91 12.67
CA GLN A 17 -5.40 4.32 11.93
C GLN A 17 -5.03 5.11 10.69
N LEU A 18 -5.85 4.97 9.65
CA LEU A 18 -5.85 5.84 8.48
C LEU A 18 -6.85 6.97 8.75
N LEU A 19 -6.38 8.22 8.64
CA LEU A 19 -7.20 9.40 8.92
C LEU A 19 -8.22 9.69 7.81
N THR A 20 -7.97 9.14 6.61
CA THR A 20 -8.87 9.25 5.44
C THR A 20 -8.86 7.93 4.68
N ARG A 21 -9.74 7.79 3.69
CA ARG A 21 -9.64 6.69 2.74
C ARG A 21 -8.33 6.78 1.94
N PRO A 22 -7.74 5.65 1.55
CA PRO A 22 -6.61 5.64 0.62
C PRO A 22 -6.93 6.38 -0.68
N MET A 23 -5.91 6.89 -1.34
CA MET A 23 -6.05 7.49 -2.68
C MET A 23 -6.35 6.42 -3.73
N PHE A 24 -5.71 5.27 -3.64
CA PHE A 24 -5.85 4.17 -4.59
C PHE A 24 -5.35 2.86 -4.01
N VAL A 25 -5.83 1.72 -4.50
CA VAL A 25 -5.48 0.39 -3.97
C VAL A 25 -4.99 -0.52 -5.09
N ASN A 26 -3.72 -0.90 -5.03
CA ASN A 26 -3.08 -1.81 -5.98
C ASN A 26 -3.06 -3.25 -5.45
N CYS A 27 -3.50 -4.20 -6.26
CA CYS A 27 -3.22 -5.61 -6.08
C CYS A 27 -2.02 -5.99 -6.97
N CYS A 28 -0.83 -6.12 -6.38
CA CYS A 28 0.41 -6.35 -7.11
C CYS A 28 0.78 -7.83 -7.18
N HIS A 29 0.87 -8.38 -8.40
CA HIS A 29 1.21 -9.78 -8.68
C HIS A 29 2.69 -9.98 -9.05
N CYS A 30 3.57 -9.00 -8.87
CA CYS A 30 4.98 -9.17 -9.19
C CYS A 30 5.66 -10.18 -8.25
N ARG A 31 6.72 -10.85 -8.74
CA ARG A 31 7.44 -11.87 -7.97
C ARG A 31 8.07 -11.34 -6.67
N TRP A 32 8.44 -10.06 -6.63
CA TRP A 32 8.94 -9.41 -5.42
C TRP A 32 7.86 -9.32 -4.34
N CYS A 33 6.65 -8.88 -4.70
CA CYS A 33 5.51 -8.86 -3.79
C CYS A 33 5.12 -10.26 -3.33
N GLN A 34 5.14 -11.24 -4.22
CA GLN A 34 4.87 -12.64 -3.86
C GLN A 34 5.88 -13.17 -2.83
N ARG A 35 7.17 -12.90 -3.01
CA ARG A 35 8.23 -13.30 -2.04
C ARG A 35 8.11 -12.55 -0.72
N GLU A 36 7.85 -11.26 -0.78
CA GLU A 36 7.72 -10.43 0.42
C GLU A 36 6.54 -10.87 1.30
N THR A 37 5.42 -11.24 0.71
CA THR A 37 4.21 -11.62 1.44
C THR A 37 4.07 -13.12 1.69
N GLY A 38 4.81 -13.95 0.94
CA GLY A 38 4.58 -15.41 0.94
C GLY A 38 3.21 -15.79 0.36
N SER A 39 2.59 -14.92 -0.44
CA SER A 39 1.27 -15.10 -1.04
C SER A 39 1.30 -14.87 -2.56
N ALA A 40 0.16 -15.00 -3.22
CA ALA A 40 0.03 -14.79 -4.67
C ALA A 40 0.15 -13.33 -5.09
N PHE A 41 -0.05 -12.37 -4.17
CA PHE A 41 0.00 -10.93 -4.42
C PHE A 41 0.17 -10.14 -3.12
N ALA A 42 0.47 -8.84 -3.27
CA ALA A 42 0.38 -7.87 -2.17
C ALA A 42 -0.74 -6.87 -2.47
N LEU A 43 -1.65 -6.66 -1.51
CA LEU A 43 -2.70 -5.65 -1.62
C LEU A 43 -2.25 -4.41 -0.85
N ASN A 44 -2.00 -3.33 -1.60
CA ASN A 44 -1.39 -2.10 -1.08
C ASN A 44 -2.34 -0.91 -1.24
N ALA A 45 -2.74 -0.31 -0.13
CA ALA A 45 -3.50 0.93 -0.09
C ALA A 45 -2.55 2.14 -0.06
N ILE A 46 -2.60 2.97 -1.09
CA ILE A 46 -1.73 4.14 -1.28
C ILE A 46 -2.35 5.34 -0.58
N ILE A 47 -1.62 5.93 0.35
CA ILE A 47 -2.08 7.07 1.16
C ILE A 47 -0.90 7.99 1.49
N GLU A 48 -1.18 9.26 1.75
CA GLU A 48 -0.18 10.19 2.30
C GLU A 48 0.34 9.65 3.65
N ALA A 49 1.66 9.59 3.83
CA ALA A 49 2.27 9.01 5.04
C ALA A 49 1.82 9.72 6.33
N GLU A 50 1.59 11.04 6.29
CA GLU A 50 1.09 11.84 7.40
C GLU A 50 -0.34 11.47 7.84
N ARG A 51 -1.07 10.73 6.99
CA ARG A 51 -2.43 10.24 7.28
C ARG A 51 -2.45 8.80 7.83
N VAL A 52 -1.27 8.20 8.04
CA VAL A 52 -1.11 6.94 8.77
C VAL A 52 -0.66 7.28 10.17
N GLN A 53 -1.55 7.19 11.13
CA GLN A 53 -1.26 7.52 12.52
C GLN A 53 -1.00 6.26 13.34
N LEU A 54 0.22 6.12 13.85
CA LEU A 54 0.55 5.09 14.82
C LEU A 54 -0.13 5.45 16.16
N LEU A 55 -0.90 4.53 16.71
CA LEU A 55 -1.59 4.70 17.99
C LEU A 55 -0.87 4.00 19.13
N GLN A 56 -0.19 2.88 18.83
CA GLN A 56 0.45 2.04 19.82
C GLN A 56 1.58 1.22 19.20
N GLY A 57 2.60 0.97 19.99
CA GLY A 57 3.66 0.01 19.74
C GLY A 57 4.93 0.58 19.13
N ALA A 58 5.91 -0.28 18.91
CA ALA A 58 7.20 0.05 18.32
C ALA A 58 7.33 -0.54 16.92
N LEU A 59 7.85 0.26 16.00
CA LEU A 59 8.05 -0.08 14.60
C LEU A 59 9.53 -0.32 14.31
N GLU A 60 9.79 -1.27 13.42
CA GLU A 60 11.09 -1.53 12.81
C GLU A 60 11.00 -1.19 11.31
N VAL A 61 12.03 -0.56 10.77
CA VAL A 61 12.11 -0.24 9.34
C VAL A 61 13.21 -1.09 8.70
N VAL A 62 12.83 -1.87 7.69
CA VAL A 62 13.74 -2.79 6.99
C VAL A 62 13.90 -2.37 5.54
N ASP A 63 15.14 -2.09 5.13
CA ASP A 63 15.47 -1.87 3.73
C ASP A 63 15.34 -3.18 2.96
N THR A 64 14.48 -3.18 1.93
CA THR A 64 14.13 -4.38 1.19
C THR A 64 14.22 -4.12 -0.32
N PRO A 65 14.74 -5.05 -1.12
CA PRO A 65 14.71 -4.93 -2.57
C PRO A 65 13.28 -4.79 -3.11
N SER A 66 13.14 -4.17 -4.28
CA SER A 66 11.85 -4.03 -4.97
C SER A 66 11.99 -4.26 -6.47
N ASN A 67 10.87 -4.47 -7.14
CA ASN A 67 10.82 -4.70 -8.59
C ASN A 67 11.43 -3.55 -9.40
N SER A 68 11.35 -2.32 -8.90
CA SER A 68 11.92 -1.14 -9.56
C SER A 68 13.45 -1.07 -9.51
N GLY A 69 14.12 -1.95 -8.74
CA GLY A 69 15.56 -1.90 -8.47
C GLY A 69 16.00 -0.80 -7.48
N ARG A 70 15.09 0.11 -7.10
CA ARG A 70 15.39 1.24 -6.19
C ARG A 70 15.13 0.93 -4.71
N GLY A 71 14.60 -0.26 -4.43
CA GLY A 71 14.27 -0.70 -3.08
C GLY A 71 13.02 -0.05 -2.50
N GLN A 72 12.69 -0.50 -1.31
CA GLN A 72 11.61 -0.01 -0.47
C GLN A 72 11.98 -0.11 1.00
N LYS A 73 11.42 0.76 1.82
CA LYS A 73 11.51 0.66 3.29
C LYS A 73 10.22 0.03 3.79
N ILE A 74 10.32 -1.17 4.33
CA ILE A 74 9.16 -1.87 4.89
C ILE A 74 9.11 -1.60 6.39
N VAL A 75 7.97 -1.08 6.84
CA VAL A 75 7.67 -0.82 8.24
C VAL A 75 6.98 -2.04 8.82
N ARG A 76 7.58 -2.60 9.86
CA ARG A 76 7.15 -3.84 10.52
C ARG A 76 6.90 -3.62 12.01
N CYS A 77 6.11 -4.50 12.58
CA CYS A 77 6.02 -4.62 14.03
C CYS A 77 7.38 -5.09 14.59
N ALA A 78 7.94 -4.38 15.57
CA ALA A 78 9.21 -4.79 16.19
C ALA A 78 9.13 -6.11 16.99
N THR A 79 7.92 -6.59 17.31
CA THR A 79 7.69 -7.82 18.05
C THR A 79 7.44 -9.04 17.18
N CYS A 80 6.44 -8.97 16.27
CA CYS A 80 6.05 -10.12 15.44
C CYS A 80 6.50 -10.01 13.99
N HIS A 81 7.15 -8.92 13.61
CA HIS A 81 7.72 -8.63 12.29
C HIS A 81 6.69 -8.60 11.13
N VAL A 82 5.40 -8.60 11.41
CA VAL A 82 4.35 -8.40 10.40
C VAL A 82 4.55 -7.03 9.74
N ALA A 83 4.61 -7.00 8.41
CA ALA A 83 4.70 -5.77 7.64
C ALA A 83 3.34 -5.05 7.67
N VAL A 84 3.33 -3.77 8.05
CA VAL A 84 2.10 -2.96 8.14
C VAL A 84 1.98 -1.96 7.00
N TRP A 85 3.08 -1.33 6.57
CA TRP A 85 3.16 -0.52 5.36
C TRP A 85 4.58 -0.45 4.82
N SER A 86 4.73 0.09 3.62
CA SER A 86 6.05 0.35 3.03
C SER A 86 6.11 1.74 2.40
N HIS A 87 7.34 2.22 2.18
CA HIS A 87 7.66 3.44 1.45
C HIS A 87 8.59 3.08 0.30
N TYR A 88 8.23 3.45 -0.92
CA TYR A 88 9.09 3.30 -2.10
C TYR A 88 9.91 4.56 -2.33
N SER A 89 11.16 4.38 -2.77
CA SER A 89 12.12 5.49 -2.93
C SER A 89 11.65 6.61 -3.86
N GLY A 90 10.79 6.31 -4.83
CA GLY A 90 10.27 7.31 -5.77
C GLY A 90 9.36 8.38 -5.15
N ALA A 91 8.83 8.13 -3.95
CA ALA A 91 7.94 9.06 -3.24
C ALA A 91 8.58 9.65 -1.97
N GLY A 92 9.86 9.36 -1.71
CA GLY A 92 10.66 9.98 -0.64
C GLY A 92 10.11 9.81 0.78
N GLY A 93 9.32 8.75 1.06
CA GLY A 93 8.69 8.52 2.35
C GLY A 93 7.38 9.30 2.58
N ALA A 94 7.00 10.19 1.68
CA ALA A 94 5.77 10.98 1.80
C ALA A 94 4.49 10.17 1.52
N VAL A 95 4.63 9.02 0.86
CA VAL A 95 3.54 8.10 0.54
C VAL A 95 3.75 6.77 1.26
N ALA A 96 2.72 6.29 1.92
CA ALA A 96 2.68 4.97 2.52
C ALA A 96 1.84 4.02 1.65
N PHE A 97 2.32 2.78 1.54
CA PHE A 97 1.65 1.65 0.89
C PHE A 97 1.21 0.70 2.01
N VAL A 98 0.03 0.93 2.55
CA VAL A 98 -0.50 0.17 3.69
C VAL A 98 -0.94 -1.22 3.24
N ARG A 99 -0.52 -2.25 3.97
CA ARG A 99 -0.95 -3.63 3.71
C ARG A 99 -2.41 -3.79 4.11
N VAL A 100 -3.30 -3.91 3.14
CA VAL A 100 -4.75 -3.95 3.39
C VAL A 100 -5.14 -5.08 4.33
N GLY A 101 -4.48 -6.24 4.22
CA GLY A 101 -4.74 -7.38 5.12
C GLY A 101 -4.41 -7.12 6.60
N THR A 102 -3.78 -6.00 6.94
CA THR A 102 -3.52 -5.59 8.33
C THR A 102 -4.56 -4.61 8.88
N LEU A 103 -5.55 -4.21 8.07
CA LEU A 103 -6.72 -3.46 8.54
C LEU A 103 -7.67 -4.39 9.29
N ASP A 104 -8.42 -3.86 10.23
CA ASP A 104 -9.43 -4.60 10.99
C ASP A 104 -10.63 -5.00 10.11
N GLU A 105 -10.92 -4.19 9.09
CA GLU A 105 -12.02 -4.40 8.13
C GLU A 105 -11.46 -4.31 6.69
N PRO A 106 -10.65 -5.30 6.25
CA PRO A 106 -9.97 -5.25 4.94
C PRO A 106 -10.96 -5.26 3.76
N ASP A 107 -12.12 -5.89 3.91
CA ASP A 107 -13.19 -5.98 2.89
C ASP A 107 -13.71 -4.59 2.47
N ARG A 108 -13.51 -3.56 3.29
CA ARG A 108 -13.90 -2.17 2.97
C ARG A 108 -12.92 -1.46 2.03
N VAL A 109 -11.79 -2.13 1.71
CA VAL A 109 -10.70 -1.58 0.91
C VAL A 109 -10.33 -2.58 -0.21
N PRO A 110 -11.26 -2.86 -1.15
CA PRO A 110 -11.00 -3.73 -2.28
C PRO A 110 -9.97 -3.12 -3.22
N PRO A 111 -9.32 -3.92 -4.09
CA PRO A 111 -8.41 -3.40 -5.10
C PRO A 111 -9.13 -2.56 -6.16
N ASP A 112 -8.54 -1.42 -6.52
CA ASP A 112 -8.95 -0.62 -7.65
C ASP A 112 -8.36 -1.13 -8.97
N ILE A 113 -7.21 -1.79 -8.90
CA ILE A 113 -6.49 -2.33 -10.07
C ILE A 113 -5.62 -3.52 -9.70
N HIS A 114 -5.48 -4.47 -10.63
CA HIS A 114 -4.47 -5.52 -10.59
C HIS A 114 -3.28 -5.14 -11.48
N ILE A 115 -2.07 -5.17 -10.94
CA ILE A 115 -0.83 -4.80 -11.64
C ILE A 115 0.16 -5.96 -11.68
N PHE A 116 1.07 -5.93 -12.67
CA PHE A 116 2.06 -6.99 -12.93
C PHE A 116 1.41 -8.37 -13.13
N THR A 117 0.31 -8.42 -13.88
CA THR A 117 -0.43 -9.66 -14.12
C THR A 117 0.31 -10.64 -15.01
N LEU A 118 1.37 -10.22 -15.74
CA LEU A 118 2.29 -11.11 -16.45
C LEU A 118 2.90 -12.18 -15.54
N SER A 119 3.15 -11.85 -14.27
CA SER A 119 3.72 -12.78 -13.29
C SER A 119 2.70 -13.34 -12.29
N LYS A 120 1.40 -13.08 -12.54
CA LYS A 120 0.30 -13.62 -11.74
C LYS A 120 0.36 -15.15 -11.67
N GLN A 121 0.07 -15.71 -10.50
CA GLN A 121 -0.10 -17.14 -10.35
C GLN A 121 -1.24 -17.66 -11.25
N PRO A 122 -1.07 -18.78 -11.98
CA PRO A 122 -2.06 -19.23 -12.96
C PRO A 122 -3.44 -19.52 -12.40
N TRP A 123 -3.52 -19.98 -11.17
CA TRP A 123 -4.75 -20.32 -10.48
C TRP A 123 -5.52 -19.11 -9.94
N VAL A 124 -4.88 -17.91 -9.87
CA VAL A 124 -5.55 -16.68 -9.43
C VAL A 124 -6.46 -16.17 -10.55
N GLN A 125 -7.74 -16.16 -10.29
CA GLN A 125 -8.73 -15.57 -11.18
C GLN A 125 -8.95 -14.11 -10.78
N LEU A 126 -8.88 -13.21 -11.76
CA LEU A 126 -9.14 -11.79 -11.54
C LEU A 126 -10.65 -11.54 -11.60
N PRO A 127 -11.22 -10.76 -10.67
CA PRO A 127 -12.65 -10.46 -10.69
C PRO A 127 -13.00 -9.65 -11.95
N PRO A 128 -14.12 -9.96 -12.62
CA PRO A 128 -14.59 -9.16 -13.73
C PRO A 128 -14.92 -7.75 -13.27
N GLY A 129 -14.59 -6.74 -14.09
CA GLY A 129 -14.88 -5.34 -13.79
C GLY A 129 -13.79 -4.58 -13.03
N THR A 130 -12.82 -5.27 -12.43
CA THR A 130 -11.63 -4.59 -11.87
C THR A 130 -10.56 -4.49 -12.96
N PRO A 131 -10.03 -3.29 -13.26
CA PRO A 131 -8.93 -3.12 -14.20
C PRO A 131 -7.73 -4.02 -13.88
N ALA A 132 -7.09 -4.52 -14.94
CA ALA A 132 -5.90 -5.37 -14.83
C ALA A 132 -4.90 -5.00 -15.92
N VAL A 133 -3.64 -4.81 -15.56
CA VAL A 133 -2.56 -4.45 -16.47
C VAL A 133 -1.37 -5.39 -16.34
N GLU A 134 -0.67 -5.61 -17.44
CA GLU A 134 0.44 -6.56 -17.50
C GLU A 134 1.63 -6.14 -16.66
N GLU A 135 1.91 -4.84 -16.59
CA GLU A 135 2.99 -4.26 -15.78
C GLU A 135 2.46 -3.17 -14.84
N TYR A 136 2.87 -1.92 -15.03
CA TYR A 136 2.40 -0.77 -14.27
C TYR A 136 1.52 0.13 -15.18
N TYR A 137 0.87 1.12 -14.61
CA TYR A 137 -0.14 1.96 -15.28
C TYR A 137 0.19 3.45 -15.18
N ASP A 138 -0.41 4.25 -16.06
CA ASP A 138 -0.46 5.72 -15.89
C ASP A 138 -1.56 6.07 -14.86
N MET A 139 -1.17 6.76 -13.80
CA MET A 139 -2.09 7.19 -12.76
C MET A 139 -3.23 8.08 -13.30
N LYS A 140 -2.96 8.88 -14.34
CA LYS A 140 -3.98 9.77 -14.94
C LYS A 140 -5.12 9.01 -15.61
N GLU A 141 -4.86 7.78 -16.04
CA GLU A 141 -5.86 6.94 -16.70
C GLU A 141 -6.76 6.18 -15.71
N HIS A 142 -6.26 5.93 -14.50
CA HIS A 142 -6.92 5.03 -13.55
C HIS A 142 -7.35 5.68 -12.24
N TRP A 143 -6.64 6.71 -11.78
CA TRP A 143 -6.95 7.32 -10.49
C TRP A 143 -8.15 8.27 -10.58
N PRO A 144 -9.04 8.27 -9.58
CA PRO A 144 -10.08 9.28 -9.46
C PRO A 144 -9.48 10.70 -9.40
N ALA A 145 -10.20 11.67 -9.94
CA ALA A 145 -9.76 13.07 -9.96
C ALA A 145 -9.42 13.61 -8.56
N GLU A 146 -10.17 13.23 -7.54
CA GLU A 146 -9.90 13.57 -6.14
C GLU A 146 -8.54 13.03 -5.67
N SER A 147 -8.22 11.78 -6.00
CA SER A 147 -6.95 11.15 -5.64
C SER A 147 -5.76 11.79 -6.36
N LEU A 148 -5.92 12.16 -7.62
CA LEU A 148 -4.91 12.92 -8.38
C LEU A 148 -4.68 14.30 -7.75
N ALA A 149 -5.74 14.99 -7.33
CA ALA A 149 -5.65 16.30 -6.67
C ALA A 149 -4.93 16.18 -5.32
N ARG A 150 -5.24 15.15 -4.50
CA ARG A 150 -4.54 14.88 -3.24
C ARG A 150 -3.05 14.63 -3.46
N ARG A 151 -2.71 13.83 -4.47
CA ARG A 151 -1.31 13.56 -4.82
C ARG A 151 -0.59 14.84 -5.29
N ALA A 152 -1.23 15.67 -6.11
CA ALA A 152 -0.66 16.93 -6.58
C ALA A 152 -0.40 17.89 -5.39
N ALA A 153 -1.32 18.00 -4.46
CA ALA A 153 -1.17 18.81 -3.24
C ALA A 153 0.00 18.31 -2.38
N LEU A 154 0.15 16.99 -2.23
CA LEU A 154 1.27 16.39 -1.51
C LEU A 154 2.62 16.78 -2.15
N ILE A 155 2.75 16.62 -3.48
CA ILE A 155 3.97 16.97 -4.22
C ILE A 155 4.29 18.46 -4.05
N ALA A 156 3.31 19.33 -4.18
CA ALA A 156 3.48 20.77 -4.00
C ALA A 156 3.97 21.12 -2.57
N SER A 157 3.45 20.46 -1.55
CA SER A 157 3.88 20.66 -0.15
C SER A 157 5.33 20.22 0.09
N LEU A 158 5.82 19.21 -0.62
CA LEU A 158 7.21 18.74 -0.52
C LEU A 158 8.19 19.70 -1.23
N ALA A 159 7.78 20.31 -2.33
CA ALA A 159 8.61 21.26 -3.08
C ALA A 159 8.78 22.61 -2.35
N SER A 160 7.92 22.91 -1.37
CA SER A 160 7.95 24.17 -0.59
C SER A 160 8.72 24.05 0.75
N ARG A 161 9.31 22.88 1.02
CA ARG A 161 10.15 22.63 2.22
C ARG A 161 11.64 22.66 1.86
#